data_5d39b8b35327f6484b981e2185041eb5
#
_entry.id   5d39b8b35327f6484b981e2185041eb5
#
_cell.length_a   1.000
_cell.length_b   1.000
_cell.length_c   1.000
_cell.angle_alpha   90.00
_cell.angle_beta   90.00
_cell.angle_gamma   90.00
#
_symmetry.space_group_name_H-M   'P 1'
#
loop_
_entity.id
_entity.type
_entity.pdbx_description
1 polymer ?
#
loop_
_entity_poly.entity_id
_entity_poly.type
_entity_poly.pdbx_seq_one_letter_code
_entity_poly.pdbx_strand_id
1 'polypeptide(L)'
;AQNPFAWLGHVKQEEYTIGTMVAYDDAALESQIRNLSCLDPGKVVEPVNAKISEYVSGQGYSIEPEQEGTAVEAEKLTQAVTDAIENLQDHLSLEEADVYKKPMVLKDDASLAEQLDKMNKYAKMSVTYQFGDSTETLNGDQIHGWLIANADGSVSVDSSKVSEYVSEMAKAHNTSNKAKTLKTSYGSTIQVSGGTYGWKINQTAETDALVEAVKACQTTEREPIYESRGATHDGYDFGQTYIEVDLATQHLYFYKDGKVIIDSPFVSGNVSKNYTTPPGLFELYYKQKDRVL
;
A
#
# COMPACT_ATOMS: atom_id res chain seq x y z
N ALA A 1 101.15 9.91 16.67
CA ALA A 1 100.80 8.63 16.14
C ALA A 1 99.27 8.46 16.28
N GLN A 2 98.53 8.42 15.17
CA GLN A 2 97.12 8.15 15.20
C GLN A 2 96.94 6.66 15.42
N ASN A 3 96.13 6.33 16.41
CA ASN A 3 95.83 4.94 16.74
C ASN A 3 94.92 4.36 15.63
N PRO A 4 95.42 3.40 14.83
CA PRO A 4 94.69 2.90 13.68
C PRO A 4 93.44 2.08 14.06
N PHE A 5 93.20 1.80 15.36
CA PHE A 5 92.06 1.08 15.86
C PHE A 5 90.96 1.99 16.45
N ALA A 6 91.21 3.31 16.57
CA ALA A 6 90.25 4.24 17.18
C ALA A 6 89.01 4.44 16.34
N TRP A 7 89.04 4.18 15.07
CA TRP A 7 87.88 4.31 14.18
C TRP A 7 86.96 3.05 14.23
N LEU A 8 87.46 1.89 14.61
CA LEU A 8 86.67 0.65 14.73
C LEU A 8 85.59 0.67 15.81
N GLY A 9 85.77 1.57 16.83
CA GLY A 9 84.77 1.71 17.90
C GLY A 9 83.77 2.84 17.66
N HIS A 10 83.84 3.51 16.50
CA HIS A 10 82.98 4.62 16.15
C HIS A 10 82.13 4.39 14.88
N VAL A 11 82.06 3.17 14.33
CA VAL A 11 81.18 2.87 13.27
C VAL A 11 79.76 2.73 13.88
N LYS A 12 79.06 3.83 13.93
CA LYS A 12 77.62 3.75 14.07
C LYS A 12 77.03 3.14 12.79
N GLN A 13 76.36 2.07 12.93
CA GLN A 13 75.59 1.49 11.84
C GLN A 13 74.43 2.53 11.58
N GLU A 14 74.57 3.34 10.58
CA GLU A 14 73.56 4.27 10.13
C GLU A 14 72.85 3.54 8.97
N GLU A 15 71.59 3.25 9.20
CA GLU A 15 70.71 2.68 8.20
C GLU A 15 70.15 3.82 7.34
N TYR A 16 70.60 3.92 6.13
CA TYR A 16 70.11 4.89 5.16
C TYR A 16 68.98 4.21 4.35
N THR A 17 67.74 4.60 4.59
CA THR A 17 66.67 4.24 3.70
C THR A 17 66.72 5.16 2.49
N ILE A 18 67.22 4.66 1.39
CA ILE A 18 67.17 5.36 0.10
C ILE A 18 65.72 5.15 -0.43
N GLY A 19 64.91 6.24 -0.37
CA GLY A 19 63.59 6.21 -1.01
C GLY A 19 63.74 5.92 -2.50
N THR A 20 62.99 4.98 -3.00
CA THR A 20 62.95 4.63 -4.42
C THR A 20 62.41 5.85 -5.18
N MET A 21 63.30 6.47 -5.99
CA MET A 21 62.89 7.56 -6.87
C MET A 21 62.49 6.96 -8.23
N VAL A 22 61.18 6.77 -8.42
CA VAL A 22 60.59 6.40 -9.72
C VAL A 22 60.15 7.68 -10.40
N ALA A 23 60.61 7.93 -11.61
CA ALA A 23 60.13 9.04 -12.43
C ALA A 23 59.32 8.46 -13.60
N TYR A 24 58.10 8.93 -13.75
CA TYR A 24 57.21 8.59 -14.83
C TYR A 24 56.48 9.84 -15.36
N ASP A 25 55.89 9.75 -16.54
CA ASP A 25 55.05 10.78 -17.13
C ASP A 25 53.61 10.59 -16.67
N ASP A 26 53.12 11.52 -15.83
CA ASP A 26 51.76 11.47 -15.24
C ASP A 26 50.70 11.44 -16.32
N ALA A 27 50.84 12.20 -17.42
CA ALA A 27 49.83 12.21 -18.50
C ALA A 27 49.80 10.90 -19.27
N ALA A 28 50.96 10.26 -19.49
CA ALA A 28 51.05 8.97 -20.08
C ALA A 28 50.45 7.88 -19.19
N LEU A 29 50.70 7.91 -17.89
CA LEU A 29 50.14 7.01 -16.90
C LEU A 29 48.60 7.13 -16.84
N GLU A 30 48.06 8.31 -16.73
CA GLU A 30 46.58 8.52 -16.77
C GLU A 30 45.94 7.97 -18.05
N SER A 31 46.60 8.20 -19.20
CA SER A 31 46.10 7.68 -20.47
C SER A 31 46.09 6.16 -20.51
N GLN A 32 47.08 5.49 -19.94
CA GLN A 32 47.12 4.03 -19.83
C GLN A 32 46.04 3.49 -18.87
N ILE A 33 45.86 4.12 -17.72
CA ILE A 33 44.85 3.76 -16.73
C ILE A 33 43.45 3.83 -17.37
N ARG A 34 43.14 4.90 -18.10
CA ARG A 34 41.83 5.07 -18.78
C ARG A 34 41.54 3.98 -19.83
N ASN A 35 42.56 3.33 -20.36
CA ASN A 35 42.41 2.25 -21.32
C ASN A 35 42.34 0.85 -20.68
N LEU A 36 42.39 0.75 -19.37
CA LEU A 36 42.26 -0.53 -18.67
C LEU A 36 40.85 -1.12 -18.88
N SER A 37 40.79 -2.43 -19.07
CA SER A 37 39.57 -3.16 -19.34
C SER A 37 38.54 -3.09 -18.16
N CYS A 38 39.01 -2.85 -16.96
CA CYS A 38 38.18 -2.63 -15.77
C CYS A 38 37.42 -1.27 -15.76
N LEU A 39 37.78 -0.37 -16.69
CA LEU A 39 37.08 0.91 -16.92
C LEU A 39 36.25 0.88 -18.23
N ASP A 40 36.26 -0.21 -18.99
CA ASP A 40 35.47 -0.34 -20.24
C ASP A 40 33.97 -0.43 -19.90
N PRO A 41 33.13 0.59 -20.24
CA PRO A 41 31.70 0.58 -19.94
C PRO A 41 30.94 -0.64 -20.47
N GLY A 42 31.46 -1.31 -21.51
CA GLY A 42 30.85 -2.51 -22.07
C GLY A 42 31.13 -3.80 -21.29
N LYS A 43 32.03 -3.76 -20.31
CA LYS A 43 32.44 -4.92 -19.49
C LYS A 43 32.20 -4.75 -18.01
N VAL A 44 31.92 -3.52 -17.59
CA VAL A 44 31.72 -3.16 -16.17
C VAL A 44 30.28 -3.40 -15.75
N VAL A 45 30.11 -4.01 -14.59
CA VAL A 45 28.83 -4.19 -13.94
C VAL A 45 28.81 -3.28 -12.72
N GLU A 46 27.84 -2.37 -12.65
CA GLU A 46 27.63 -1.52 -11.47
C GLU A 46 27.07 -2.37 -10.32
N PRO A 47 27.44 -2.10 -9.06
CA PRO A 47 26.86 -2.77 -7.91
C PRO A 47 25.37 -2.44 -7.78
N VAL A 48 24.59 -3.38 -7.29
CA VAL A 48 23.15 -3.24 -7.05
C VAL A 48 22.91 -3.30 -5.53
N ASN A 49 22.18 -2.34 -5.00
CA ASN A 49 21.80 -2.31 -3.59
C ASN A 49 20.79 -3.42 -3.28
N ALA A 50 20.82 -3.92 -2.05
CA ALA A 50 19.74 -4.72 -1.51
C ALA A 50 18.43 -3.92 -1.52
N LYS A 51 17.31 -4.60 -1.76
CA LYS A 51 15.99 -3.99 -1.82
C LYS A 51 14.91 -4.97 -1.33
N ILE A 52 13.72 -4.47 -1.04
CA ILE A 52 12.57 -5.31 -0.79
C ILE A 52 12.05 -5.86 -2.12
N SER A 53 11.73 -7.17 -2.15
CA SER A 53 11.19 -7.86 -3.32
C SER A 53 9.80 -7.34 -3.70
N GLU A 54 9.32 -7.73 -4.89
CA GLU A 54 7.90 -7.66 -5.19
C GLU A 54 7.08 -8.53 -4.23
N TYR A 55 5.80 -8.18 -4.06
CA TYR A 55 4.88 -8.96 -3.25
C TYR A 55 4.60 -10.33 -3.89
N VAL A 56 4.64 -11.38 -3.07
CA VAL A 56 4.27 -12.74 -3.50
C VAL A 56 3.08 -13.20 -2.67
N SER A 57 1.96 -13.50 -3.35
CA SER A 57 0.72 -13.95 -2.69
C SER A 57 0.98 -15.14 -1.77
N GLY A 58 0.49 -15.04 -0.53
CA GLY A 58 0.66 -16.06 0.51
C GLY A 58 2.06 -16.10 1.16
N GLN A 59 3.06 -15.40 0.63
CA GLN A 59 4.40 -15.34 1.19
C GLN A 59 4.77 -13.95 1.73
N GLY A 60 4.22 -12.90 1.09
CA GLY A 60 4.53 -11.51 1.41
C GLY A 60 5.77 -11.00 0.69
N TYR A 61 6.57 -10.21 1.38
CA TYR A 61 7.80 -9.58 0.88
C TYR A 61 9.04 -10.25 1.48
N SER A 62 10.16 -10.19 0.76
CA SER A 62 11.48 -10.66 1.19
C SER A 62 12.54 -9.62 0.82
N ILE A 63 13.78 -9.81 1.28
CA ILE A 63 14.90 -9.01 0.83
C ILE A 63 15.54 -9.70 -0.37
N GLU A 64 15.65 -8.97 -1.49
CA GLU A 64 16.57 -9.30 -2.57
C GLU A 64 17.95 -8.77 -2.17
N PRO A 65 18.96 -9.66 -2.02
CA PRO A 65 20.28 -9.25 -1.56
C PRO A 65 20.95 -8.34 -2.58
N GLU A 66 21.90 -7.55 -2.10
CA GLU A 66 22.81 -6.78 -2.92
C GLU A 66 23.62 -7.66 -3.88
N GLN A 67 24.04 -7.06 -4.97
CA GLN A 67 24.97 -7.69 -5.90
C GLN A 67 26.23 -6.84 -6.00
N GLU A 68 27.36 -7.45 -5.78
CA GLU A 68 28.66 -6.81 -6.02
C GLU A 68 28.85 -6.64 -7.52
N GLY A 69 29.38 -5.49 -7.90
CA GLY A 69 29.72 -5.17 -9.27
C GLY A 69 31.20 -5.38 -9.56
N THR A 70 31.59 -5.08 -10.80
CA THR A 70 32.99 -5.01 -11.22
C THR A 70 33.42 -3.57 -11.52
N ALA A 71 32.55 -2.59 -11.27
CA ALA A 71 32.85 -1.19 -11.43
C ALA A 71 33.89 -0.76 -10.40
N VAL A 72 34.86 0.03 -10.82
CA VAL A 72 35.92 0.57 -9.97
C VAL A 72 35.73 2.08 -9.76
N GLU A 73 36.19 2.58 -8.64
CA GLU A 73 36.33 4.00 -8.39
C GLU A 73 37.61 4.51 -9.07
N ALA A 74 37.48 5.31 -10.12
CA ALA A 74 38.61 5.74 -10.95
C ALA A 74 39.71 6.43 -10.16
N GLU A 75 39.36 7.22 -9.14
CA GLU A 75 40.35 7.92 -8.29
C GLU A 75 41.13 6.92 -7.45
N LYS A 76 40.46 5.96 -6.80
CA LYS A 76 41.11 4.90 -6.01
C LYS A 76 41.99 4.02 -6.89
N LEU A 77 41.54 3.67 -8.09
CA LEU A 77 42.32 2.90 -9.04
C LEU A 77 43.57 3.64 -9.44
N THR A 78 43.45 4.93 -9.78
CA THR A 78 44.62 5.77 -10.15
C THR A 78 45.64 5.83 -9.00
N GLN A 79 45.17 6.04 -7.78
CA GLN A 79 46.05 6.07 -6.61
C GLN A 79 46.73 4.71 -6.38
N ALA A 80 45.97 3.62 -6.41
CA ALA A 80 46.55 2.27 -6.21
C ALA A 80 47.58 1.89 -7.26
N VAL A 81 47.34 2.28 -8.54
CA VAL A 81 48.31 2.05 -9.62
C VAL A 81 49.58 2.92 -9.39
N THR A 82 49.42 4.15 -9.01
CA THR A 82 50.54 5.07 -8.68
C THR A 82 51.37 4.49 -7.56
N ASP A 83 50.74 4.12 -6.45
CA ASP A 83 51.42 3.53 -5.28
C ASP A 83 52.17 2.23 -5.64
N ALA A 84 51.58 1.40 -6.46
CA ALA A 84 52.23 0.16 -6.95
C ALA A 84 53.48 0.43 -7.78
N ILE A 85 53.45 1.45 -8.66
CA ILE A 85 54.60 1.86 -9.46
C ILE A 85 55.72 2.41 -8.58
N GLU A 86 55.36 3.32 -7.65
CA GLU A 86 56.33 3.93 -6.74
C GLU A 86 57.01 2.93 -5.81
N ASN A 87 56.27 1.87 -5.42
CA ASN A 87 56.81 0.79 -4.61
C ASN A 87 57.41 -0.36 -5.43
N LEU A 88 57.55 -0.22 -6.75
CA LEU A 88 58.09 -1.24 -7.67
C LEU A 88 57.38 -2.60 -7.54
N GLN A 89 56.09 -2.59 -7.37
CA GLN A 89 55.29 -3.84 -7.37
C GLN A 89 55.12 -4.32 -8.80
N ASP A 90 55.27 -5.60 -9.01
CA ASP A 90 55.16 -6.23 -10.33
C ASP A 90 53.67 -6.60 -10.67
N HIS A 91 52.82 -6.56 -9.69
CA HIS A 91 51.36 -6.78 -9.83
C HIS A 91 50.55 -5.98 -8.80
N LEU A 92 49.33 -5.67 -9.13
CA LEU A 92 48.35 -5.00 -8.25
C LEU A 92 47.07 -5.83 -8.21
N SER A 93 46.65 -6.26 -7.02
CA SER A 93 45.35 -6.82 -6.77
C SER A 93 44.35 -5.69 -6.54
N LEU A 94 43.37 -5.55 -7.43
CA LEU A 94 42.33 -4.54 -7.32
C LEU A 94 41.40 -4.80 -6.13
N GLU A 95 41.27 -6.06 -5.71
CA GLU A 95 40.47 -6.46 -4.56
C GLU A 95 41.16 -6.07 -3.25
N GLU A 96 42.46 -6.36 -3.12
CA GLU A 96 43.26 -5.96 -1.93
C GLU A 96 43.40 -4.44 -1.82
N ALA A 97 43.41 -3.74 -2.94
CA ALA A 97 43.46 -2.28 -2.99
C ALA A 97 42.13 -1.59 -2.73
N ASP A 98 41.04 -2.35 -2.54
CA ASP A 98 39.69 -1.86 -2.25
C ASP A 98 39.19 -0.78 -3.25
N VAL A 99 39.47 -0.99 -4.54
CA VAL A 99 39.14 -0.03 -5.59
C VAL A 99 37.72 -0.24 -6.18
N TYR A 100 37.08 -1.36 -5.91
CA TYR A 100 35.75 -1.62 -6.42
C TYR A 100 34.68 -0.78 -5.73
N LYS A 101 33.71 -0.31 -6.51
CA LYS A 101 32.48 0.29 -5.96
C LYS A 101 31.71 -0.75 -5.17
N LYS A 102 31.19 -0.37 -4.02
CA LYS A 102 30.40 -1.26 -3.18
C LYS A 102 28.92 -0.85 -3.19
N PRO A 103 27.99 -1.81 -3.02
CA PRO A 103 26.61 -1.48 -2.73
C PRO A 103 26.52 -0.60 -1.50
N MET A 104 25.63 0.40 -1.53
CA MET A 104 25.41 1.33 -0.42
C MET A 104 24.43 0.76 0.62
N VAL A 105 23.54 -0.15 0.21
CA VAL A 105 22.57 -0.81 1.06
C VAL A 105 22.79 -2.31 0.97
N LEU A 106 23.02 -2.94 2.10
CA LEU A 106 23.25 -4.37 2.22
C LEU A 106 21.99 -5.08 2.76
N LYS A 107 21.89 -6.39 2.56
CA LYS A 107 20.76 -7.22 3.02
C LYS A 107 20.51 -7.19 4.53
N ASP A 108 21.54 -6.87 5.32
CA ASP A 108 21.50 -6.76 6.78
C ASP A 108 21.33 -5.31 7.28
N ASP A 109 21.00 -4.38 6.38
CA ASP A 109 20.69 -2.99 6.74
C ASP A 109 19.44 -2.94 7.63
N ALA A 110 19.58 -2.29 8.79
CA ALA A 110 18.54 -2.22 9.79
C ALA A 110 17.28 -1.49 9.28
N SER A 111 17.44 -0.45 8.46
CA SER A 111 16.30 0.31 7.92
C SER A 111 15.51 -0.52 6.91
N LEU A 112 16.20 -1.32 6.09
CA LEU A 112 15.58 -2.25 5.15
C LEU A 112 14.81 -3.37 5.90
N ALA A 113 15.39 -3.87 6.99
CA ALA A 113 14.74 -4.89 7.83
C ALA A 113 13.48 -4.34 8.52
N GLU A 114 13.50 -3.11 9.04
CA GLU A 114 12.33 -2.46 9.62
C GLU A 114 11.23 -2.22 8.58
N GLN A 115 11.61 -1.77 7.38
CA GLN A 115 10.66 -1.57 6.28
C GLN A 115 10.03 -2.89 5.86
N LEU A 116 10.81 -3.96 5.73
CA LEU A 116 10.32 -5.31 5.42
C LEU A 116 9.32 -5.79 6.47
N ASP A 117 9.64 -5.64 7.77
CA ASP A 117 8.74 -6.04 8.85
C ASP A 117 7.40 -5.30 8.79
N LYS A 118 7.43 -3.99 8.53
CA LYS A 118 6.22 -3.19 8.33
C LYS A 118 5.41 -3.68 7.14
N MET A 119 6.03 -3.85 5.97
CA MET A 119 5.32 -4.31 4.77
C MET A 119 4.69 -5.69 4.97
N ASN A 120 5.39 -6.60 5.66
CA ASN A 120 4.86 -7.92 5.99
C ASN A 120 3.76 -7.89 7.06
N LYS A 121 3.72 -6.90 7.96
CA LYS A 121 2.57 -6.67 8.84
C LYS A 121 1.32 -6.29 8.05
N TYR A 122 1.44 -5.39 7.08
CA TYR A 122 0.34 -5.06 6.16
C TYR A 122 -0.12 -6.27 5.36
N ALA A 123 0.82 -7.06 4.83
CA ALA A 123 0.50 -8.25 4.04
C ALA A 123 -0.24 -9.35 4.83
N LYS A 124 -0.11 -9.37 6.16
CA LYS A 124 -0.74 -10.35 7.05
C LYS A 124 -2.07 -9.89 7.64
N MET A 125 -2.40 -8.61 7.51
CA MET A 125 -3.68 -8.10 8.03
C MET A 125 -4.85 -8.51 7.14
N SER A 126 -6.04 -8.51 7.71
CA SER A 126 -7.28 -8.68 6.97
C SER A 126 -8.41 -7.87 7.59
N VAL A 127 -9.34 -7.44 6.75
CA VAL A 127 -10.60 -6.83 7.16
C VAL A 127 -11.73 -7.67 6.58
N THR A 128 -12.54 -8.28 7.44
CA THR A 128 -13.72 -9.04 7.02
C THR A 128 -14.94 -8.17 7.21
N TYR A 129 -15.56 -7.80 6.10
CA TYR A 129 -16.82 -7.06 6.09
C TYR A 129 -18.00 -8.00 6.18
N GLN A 130 -18.96 -7.65 7.03
CA GLN A 130 -20.21 -8.37 7.19
C GLN A 130 -21.36 -7.64 6.50
N PHE A 131 -22.14 -8.36 5.69
CA PHE A 131 -23.34 -7.88 5.01
C PHE A 131 -24.49 -8.86 5.28
N GLY A 132 -25.01 -8.83 6.51
CA GLY A 132 -25.94 -9.86 6.99
C GLY A 132 -25.26 -11.23 7.08
N ASP A 133 -25.77 -12.20 6.31
CA ASP A 133 -25.24 -13.57 6.28
C ASP A 133 -24.05 -13.74 5.29
N SER A 134 -23.73 -12.71 4.52
CA SER A 134 -22.60 -12.73 3.58
C SER A 134 -21.41 -11.96 4.11
N THR A 135 -20.22 -12.40 3.73
CA THR A 135 -18.96 -11.74 4.12
C THR A 135 -18.09 -11.48 2.90
N GLU A 136 -17.32 -10.40 2.96
CA GLU A 136 -16.26 -10.09 2.01
C GLU A 136 -14.96 -9.84 2.80
N THR A 137 -13.88 -10.52 2.43
CA THR A 137 -12.60 -10.39 3.13
C THR A 137 -11.58 -9.70 2.24
N LEU A 138 -11.13 -8.54 2.69
CA LEU A 138 -9.97 -7.83 2.20
C LEU A 138 -8.73 -8.38 2.90
N ASN A 139 -7.72 -8.77 2.14
CA ASN A 139 -6.48 -9.35 2.68
C ASN A 139 -5.23 -8.72 2.05
N GLY A 140 -4.07 -9.27 2.35
CA GLY A 140 -2.79 -8.81 1.84
C GLY A 140 -2.68 -8.76 0.32
N ASP A 141 -3.39 -9.63 -0.40
CA ASP A 141 -3.36 -9.66 -1.87
C ASP A 141 -4.00 -8.41 -2.51
N GLN A 142 -4.91 -7.74 -1.81
CA GLN A 142 -5.44 -6.44 -2.22
C GLN A 142 -4.65 -5.28 -1.61
N ILE A 143 -4.32 -5.39 -0.30
CA ILE A 143 -3.69 -4.31 0.46
C ILE A 143 -2.30 -3.98 -0.06
N HIS A 144 -1.50 -4.98 -0.51
CA HIS A 144 -0.15 -4.73 -1.00
C HIS A 144 -0.11 -3.68 -2.12
N GLY A 145 -1.12 -3.67 -2.99
CA GLY A 145 -1.23 -2.70 -4.08
C GLY A 145 -1.48 -1.25 -3.65
N TRP A 146 -1.81 -1.03 -2.36
CA TRP A 146 -2.07 0.29 -1.78
C TRP A 146 -0.85 0.85 -1.04
N LEU A 147 0.19 0.04 -0.84
CA LEU A 147 1.36 0.43 -0.08
C LEU A 147 2.36 1.18 -0.97
N ILE A 148 2.92 2.25 -0.42
CA ILE A 148 3.98 3.04 -1.03
C ILE A 148 5.19 2.98 -0.11
N ALA A 149 6.27 2.35 -0.57
CA ALA A 149 7.56 2.37 0.11
C ALA A 149 8.26 3.70 -0.20
N ASN A 150 8.50 4.50 0.81
CA ASN A 150 9.16 5.80 0.67
C ASN A 150 10.67 5.65 0.80
N ALA A 151 11.42 6.59 0.20
CA ALA A 151 12.88 6.61 0.22
C ALA A 151 13.49 6.74 1.62
N ASP A 152 12.74 7.26 2.59
CA ASP A 152 13.13 7.39 4.00
C ASP A 152 12.89 6.12 4.84
N GLY A 153 12.51 5.02 4.20
CA GLY A 153 12.17 3.75 4.86
C GLY A 153 10.77 3.70 5.48
N SER A 154 9.98 4.77 5.37
CA SER A 154 8.57 4.74 5.79
C SER A 154 7.67 4.05 4.76
N VAL A 155 6.52 3.56 5.22
CA VAL A 155 5.47 2.99 4.35
C VAL A 155 4.22 3.84 4.51
N SER A 156 3.68 4.32 3.40
CA SER A 156 2.43 5.07 3.35
C SER A 156 1.35 4.29 2.60
N VAL A 157 0.09 4.68 2.80
CA VAL A 157 -1.08 4.05 2.18
C VAL A 157 -1.67 5.01 1.15
N ASP A 158 -1.88 4.53 -0.06
CA ASP A 158 -2.55 5.25 -1.13
C ASP A 158 -4.07 5.28 -0.87
N SER A 159 -4.55 6.38 -0.32
CA SER A 159 -5.97 6.57 0.00
C SER A 159 -6.88 6.59 -1.24
N SER A 160 -6.36 6.91 -2.42
CA SER A 160 -7.16 6.86 -3.65
C SER A 160 -7.53 5.43 -4.02
N LYS A 161 -6.60 4.49 -3.92
CA LYS A 161 -6.87 3.07 -4.16
C LYS A 161 -7.79 2.45 -3.11
N VAL A 162 -7.67 2.89 -1.84
CA VAL A 162 -8.62 2.51 -0.79
C VAL A 162 -10.03 3.02 -1.13
N SER A 163 -10.15 4.26 -1.60
CA SER A 163 -11.43 4.84 -2.03
C SER A 163 -12.03 4.10 -3.23
N GLU A 164 -11.21 3.69 -4.20
CA GLU A 164 -11.66 2.86 -5.33
C GLU A 164 -12.24 1.53 -4.84
N TYR A 165 -11.54 0.83 -3.95
CA TYR A 165 -12.05 -0.41 -3.34
C TYR A 165 -13.38 -0.20 -2.63
N VAL A 166 -13.49 0.83 -1.79
CA VAL A 166 -14.75 1.16 -1.07
C VAL A 166 -15.87 1.49 -2.05
N SER A 167 -15.56 2.15 -3.17
CA SER A 167 -16.53 2.44 -4.23
C SER A 167 -17.04 1.16 -4.90
N GLU A 168 -16.16 0.21 -5.21
CA GLU A 168 -16.58 -1.08 -5.78
C GLU A 168 -17.40 -1.91 -4.77
N MET A 169 -16.98 -1.96 -3.52
CA MET A 169 -17.75 -2.57 -2.43
C MET A 169 -19.15 -1.95 -2.30
N ALA A 170 -19.23 -0.62 -2.37
CA ALA A 170 -20.51 0.09 -2.33
C ALA A 170 -21.39 -0.23 -3.54
N LYS A 171 -20.85 -0.33 -4.75
CA LYS A 171 -21.60 -0.76 -5.94
C LYS A 171 -22.16 -2.17 -5.80
N ALA A 172 -21.39 -3.08 -5.20
CA ALA A 172 -21.80 -4.46 -5.00
C ALA A 172 -22.92 -4.58 -3.93
N HIS A 173 -22.74 -3.91 -2.79
CA HIS A 173 -23.55 -4.15 -1.59
C HIS A 173 -24.64 -3.11 -1.32
N ASN A 174 -24.59 -1.92 -1.91
CA ASN A 174 -25.66 -0.94 -1.72
C ASN A 174 -26.97 -1.45 -2.34
N THR A 175 -28.03 -1.33 -1.57
CA THR A 175 -29.39 -1.70 -1.99
C THR A 175 -30.32 -0.50 -2.05
N SER A 176 -29.96 0.63 -1.45
CA SER A 176 -30.66 1.90 -1.60
C SER A 176 -30.80 2.25 -3.10
N ASN A 177 -31.96 2.74 -3.49
CA ASN A 177 -32.32 3.05 -4.89
C ASN A 177 -32.40 1.83 -5.85
N LYS A 178 -32.20 0.61 -5.39
CA LYS A 178 -32.46 -0.60 -6.19
C LYS A 178 -33.94 -0.99 -6.06
N ALA A 179 -34.53 -1.50 -7.16
CA ALA A 179 -35.88 -2.04 -7.12
C ALA A 179 -35.99 -3.21 -6.13
N LYS A 180 -37.07 -3.23 -5.34
CA LYS A 180 -37.39 -4.30 -4.39
C LYS A 180 -38.65 -5.04 -4.82
N THR A 181 -38.66 -6.34 -4.64
CA THR A 181 -39.86 -7.14 -4.87
C THR A 181 -40.78 -7.02 -3.65
N LEU A 182 -41.99 -6.64 -3.85
CA LEU A 182 -43.04 -6.59 -2.81
C LEU A 182 -44.17 -7.55 -3.20
N LYS A 183 -44.53 -8.44 -2.27
CA LYS A 183 -45.80 -9.18 -2.32
C LYS A 183 -46.83 -8.31 -1.63
N THR A 184 -47.74 -7.75 -2.40
CA THR A 184 -48.77 -6.83 -1.92
C THR A 184 -49.79 -7.50 -1.06
N SER A 185 -50.51 -6.72 -0.24
CA SER A 185 -51.61 -7.16 0.63
C SER A 185 -52.74 -7.81 -0.12
N TYR A 186 -52.94 -7.49 -1.40
CA TYR A 186 -53.96 -8.11 -2.28
C TYR A 186 -53.43 -9.27 -3.12
N GLY A 187 -52.21 -9.77 -2.83
CA GLY A 187 -51.69 -11.03 -3.37
C GLY A 187 -50.87 -10.90 -4.65
N SER A 188 -50.71 -9.70 -5.22
CA SER A 188 -49.85 -9.47 -6.39
C SER A 188 -48.39 -9.34 -5.98
N THR A 189 -47.46 -9.64 -6.90
CA THR A 189 -46.03 -9.39 -6.73
C THR A 189 -45.63 -8.27 -7.66
N ILE A 190 -45.06 -7.20 -7.12
CA ILE A 190 -44.66 -6.01 -7.87
C ILE A 190 -43.19 -5.67 -7.59
N GLN A 191 -42.58 -4.90 -8.51
CA GLN A 191 -41.31 -4.27 -8.30
C GLN A 191 -41.52 -2.82 -7.86
N VAL A 192 -41.10 -2.49 -6.66
CA VAL A 192 -41.13 -1.13 -6.15
C VAL A 192 -39.74 -0.50 -6.39
N SER A 193 -39.70 0.56 -7.16
CA SER A 193 -38.49 1.31 -7.49
C SER A 193 -38.60 2.77 -7.05
N GLY A 194 -37.49 3.42 -6.80
CA GLY A 194 -37.41 4.78 -6.29
C GLY A 194 -37.46 4.86 -4.76
N GLY A 195 -37.36 6.07 -4.25
CA GLY A 195 -37.19 6.32 -2.82
C GLY A 195 -35.72 6.21 -2.38
N THR A 196 -35.50 6.31 -1.07
CA THR A 196 -34.14 6.40 -0.48
C THR A 196 -33.83 5.27 0.49
N TYR A 197 -34.79 4.38 0.73
CA TYR A 197 -34.66 3.31 1.72
C TYR A 197 -33.77 2.16 1.24
N GLY A 198 -32.96 1.66 2.14
CA GLY A 198 -32.09 0.51 1.94
C GLY A 198 -30.68 0.76 2.48
N TRP A 199 -29.82 -0.22 2.27
CA TRP A 199 -28.43 -0.15 2.70
C TRP A 199 -27.63 0.73 1.75
N LYS A 200 -26.91 1.71 2.32
CA LYS A 200 -26.01 2.59 1.59
C LYS A 200 -24.75 2.85 2.42
N ILE A 201 -23.61 2.45 1.89
CA ILE A 201 -22.31 2.66 2.53
C ILE A 201 -21.94 4.14 2.44
N ASN A 202 -21.52 4.72 3.57
CA ASN A 202 -20.89 6.03 3.60
C ASN A 202 -19.43 5.89 3.11
N GLN A 203 -19.23 6.09 1.82
CA GLN A 203 -17.94 5.82 1.18
C GLN A 203 -16.80 6.67 1.77
N THR A 204 -17.06 7.92 2.12
CA THR A 204 -16.04 8.80 2.69
C THR A 204 -15.61 8.31 4.07
N ALA A 205 -16.58 8.12 4.97
CA ALA A 205 -16.28 7.67 6.34
C ALA A 205 -15.68 6.27 6.37
N GLU A 206 -16.10 5.39 5.45
CA GLU A 206 -15.56 4.05 5.34
C GLU A 206 -14.12 4.05 4.79
N THR A 207 -13.83 4.89 3.79
CA THR A 207 -12.48 5.07 3.27
C THR A 207 -11.53 5.55 4.37
N ASP A 208 -11.92 6.57 5.13
CA ASP A 208 -11.10 7.10 6.23
C ASP A 208 -10.85 6.02 7.30
N ALA A 209 -11.89 5.30 7.70
CA ALA A 209 -11.78 4.23 8.69
C ALA A 209 -10.90 3.07 8.20
N LEU A 210 -11.01 2.70 6.92
CA LEU A 210 -10.21 1.64 6.33
C LEU A 210 -8.73 2.05 6.20
N VAL A 211 -8.45 3.28 5.79
CA VAL A 211 -7.07 3.83 5.74
C VAL A 211 -6.44 3.76 7.14
N GLU A 212 -7.15 4.16 8.18
CA GLU A 212 -6.63 4.11 9.55
C GLU A 212 -6.44 2.66 10.04
N ALA A 213 -7.36 1.74 9.72
CA ALA A 213 -7.21 0.32 10.05
C ALA A 213 -5.98 -0.29 9.35
N VAL A 214 -5.75 0.04 8.07
CA VAL A 214 -4.56 -0.39 7.32
C VAL A 214 -3.30 0.18 7.96
N LYS A 215 -3.23 1.48 8.23
CA LYS A 215 -2.07 2.12 8.90
C LYS A 215 -1.74 1.47 10.25
N ALA A 216 -2.78 1.07 11.00
CA ALA A 216 -2.63 0.40 12.28
C ALA A 216 -2.33 -1.10 12.15
N CYS A 217 -2.27 -1.68 10.94
CA CYS A 217 -2.16 -3.12 10.67
C CYS A 217 -3.18 -3.94 11.47
N GLN A 218 -4.41 -3.45 11.57
CA GLN A 218 -5.45 -4.03 12.42
C GLN A 218 -6.27 -5.06 11.66
N THR A 219 -6.15 -6.32 12.04
CA THR A 219 -7.09 -7.35 11.59
C THR A 219 -8.42 -7.18 12.34
N THR A 220 -9.52 -7.08 11.61
CA THR A 220 -10.84 -6.81 12.18
C THR A 220 -11.96 -7.45 11.36
N GLU A 221 -13.08 -7.70 12.04
CA GLU A 221 -14.34 -8.14 11.43
C GLU A 221 -15.42 -7.16 11.83
N ARG A 222 -16.12 -6.56 10.87
CA ARG A 222 -17.11 -5.52 11.12
C ARG A 222 -18.04 -5.29 9.94
N GLU A 223 -19.15 -4.64 10.20
CA GLU A 223 -19.94 -4.01 9.13
C GLU A 223 -19.22 -2.77 8.57
N PRO A 224 -19.47 -2.41 7.31
CA PRO A 224 -19.05 -1.09 6.81
C PRO A 224 -19.82 0.04 7.50
N ILE A 225 -19.28 1.24 7.41
CA ILE A 225 -19.98 2.44 7.92
C ILE A 225 -21.08 2.80 6.92
N TYR A 226 -22.32 2.75 7.38
CA TYR A 226 -23.47 3.05 6.54
C TYR A 226 -23.93 4.50 6.67
N GLU A 227 -24.35 5.10 5.56
CA GLU A 227 -25.11 6.35 5.48
C GLU A 227 -26.60 6.10 5.77
N SER A 228 -27.14 5.00 5.22
CA SER A 228 -28.49 4.53 5.54
C SER A 228 -28.50 2.99 5.70
N ARG A 229 -29.44 2.50 6.52
CA ARG A 229 -29.58 1.09 6.84
C ARG A 229 -30.95 0.55 6.44
N GLY A 230 -31.01 -0.65 5.91
CA GLY A 230 -32.21 -1.44 5.84
C GLY A 230 -32.51 -2.11 7.18
N ALA A 231 -33.72 -2.69 7.33
CA ALA A 231 -34.08 -3.47 8.50
C ALA A 231 -33.54 -4.92 8.43
N THR A 232 -33.34 -5.45 7.22
CA THR A 232 -32.84 -6.80 6.96
C THR A 232 -31.90 -6.82 5.77
N HIS A 233 -31.15 -7.92 5.60
CA HIS A 233 -30.34 -8.20 4.41
C HIS A 233 -30.95 -9.30 3.51
N ASP A 234 -32.26 -9.51 3.61
CA ASP A 234 -33.01 -10.58 2.90
C ASP A 234 -33.37 -10.25 1.43
N GLY A 235 -32.86 -9.14 0.92
CA GLY A 235 -33.17 -8.63 -0.44
C GLY A 235 -34.44 -7.78 -0.52
N TYR A 236 -35.26 -7.76 0.53
CA TYR A 236 -36.40 -6.85 0.68
C TYR A 236 -36.01 -5.59 1.43
N ASP A 237 -35.05 -5.67 2.31
CA ASP A 237 -34.48 -4.64 3.20
C ASP A 237 -35.43 -4.09 4.28
N PHE A 238 -36.76 -4.17 4.10
CA PHE A 238 -37.75 -3.55 5.00
C PHE A 238 -38.31 -4.51 6.07
N GLY A 239 -37.93 -5.77 6.05
CA GLY A 239 -38.35 -6.77 7.04
C GLY A 239 -39.87 -6.97 7.10
N GLN A 240 -40.40 -7.24 8.30
CA GLN A 240 -41.82 -7.57 8.52
C GLN A 240 -42.62 -6.42 9.17
N THR A 241 -42.01 -5.27 9.40
CA THR A 241 -42.68 -4.08 9.95
C THR A 241 -42.57 -2.92 8.98
N TYR A 242 -43.65 -2.67 8.25
CA TYR A 242 -43.69 -1.63 7.21
C TYR A 242 -45.11 -1.12 6.98
N ILE A 243 -45.23 -0.03 6.24
CA ILE A 243 -46.49 0.50 5.75
C ILE A 243 -46.53 0.31 4.22
N GLU A 244 -47.52 -0.40 3.73
CA GLU A 244 -47.86 -0.49 2.32
C GLU A 244 -48.93 0.56 1.99
N VAL A 245 -48.64 1.37 0.98
CA VAL A 245 -49.54 2.44 0.51
C VAL A 245 -49.87 2.17 -0.95
N ASP A 246 -51.07 1.65 -1.25
CA ASP A 246 -51.54 1.43 -2.61
C ASP A 246 -52.17 2.73 -3.13
N LEU A 247 -51.45 3.41 -4.04
CA LEU A 247 -51.92 4.64 -4.66
C LEU A 247 -53.05 4.42 -5.68
N ALA A 248 -53.17 3.22 -6.22
CA ALA A 248 -54.19 2.91 -7.22
C ALA A 248 -55.56 2.67 -6.57
N THR A 249 -55.57 1.89 -5.50
CA THR A 249 -56.80 1.57 -4.75
C THR A 249 -57.08 2.54 -3.61
N GLN A 250 -56.19 3.47 -3.34
CA GLN A 250 -56.25 4.44 -2.24
C GLN A 250 -56.41 3.72 -0.89
N HIS A 251 -55.57 2.70 -0.63
CA HIS A 251 -55.63 1.86 0.55
C HIS A 251 -54.27 1.77 1.23
N LEU A 252 -54.25 1.76 2.59
CA LEU A 252 -53.06 1.70 3.44
C LEU A 252 -53.13 0.47 4.33
N TYR A 253 -52.02 -0.29 4.36
CA TYR A 253 -51.84 -1.42 5.26
C TYR A 253 -50.60 -1.17 6.13
N PHE A 254 -50.77 -1.22 7.46
CA PHE A 254 -49.63 -1.21 8.38
C PHE A 254 -49.37 -2.59 8.92
N TYR A 255 -48.20 -3.12 8.59
CA TYR A 255 -47.67 -4.36 9.12
C TYR A 255 -46.80 -4.14 10.33
N LYS A 256 -46.96 -4.92 11.37
CA LYS A 256 -46.05 -5.03 12.52
C LYS A 256 -45.80 -6.52 12.75
N ASP A 257 -44.50 -6.90 12.69
CA ASP A 257 -44.06 -8.30 12.86
C ASP A 257 -44.83 -9.28 11.95
N GLY A 258 -45.04 -8.89 10.71
CA GLY A 258 -45.74 -9.65 9.68
C GLY A 258 -47.29 -9.70 9.83
N LYS A 259 -47.87 -9.00 10.82
CA LYS A 259 -49.33 -8.94 11.06
C LYS A 259 -49.89 -7.59 10.66
N VAL A 260 -51.00 -7.57 9.98
CA VAL A 260 -51.72 -6.35 9.67
C VAL A 260 -52.33 -5.79 10.97
N ILE A 261 -51.95 -4.55 11.31
CA ILE A 261 -52.44 -3.82 12.49
C ILE A 261 -53.42 -2.74 12.09
N ILE A 262 -53.21 -2.15 10.89
CA ILE A 262 -54.11 -1.14 10.34
C ILE A 262 -54.42 -1.56 8.89
N ASP A 263 -55.67 -1.48 8.52
CA ASP A 263 -56.20 -1.64 7.19
C ASP A 263 -57.23 -0.50 7.01
N SER A 264 -56.91 0.46 6.15
CA SER A 264 -57.71 1.68 6.06
C SER A 264 -57.63 2.35 4.69
N PRO A 265 -58.78 2.85 4.19
CA PRO A 265 -58.73 3.74 3.05
C PRO A 265 -58.02 5.05 3.40
N PHE A 266 -57.36 5.67 2.38
CA PHE A 266 -56.75 6.96 2.50
C PHE A 266 -56.92 7.77 1.23
N VAL A 267 -56.51 9.04 1.22
CA VAL A 267 -56.51 9.89 0.03
C VAL A 267 -55.09 10.32 -0.27
N SER A 268 -54.55 9.98 -1.45
CA SER A 268 -53.25 10.43 -1.90
C SER A 268 -53.27 11.87 -2.42
N GLY A 269 -52.09 12.39 -2.69
CA GLY A 269 -51.93 13.75 -3.22
C GLY A 269 -52.64 13.95 -4.58
N ASN A 270 -53.14 15.15 -4.82
CA ASN A 270 -53.91 15.51 -6.01
C ASN A 270 -52.99 15.74 -7.23
N VAL A 271 -52.97 14.78 -8.14
CA VAL A 271 -52.16 14.82 -9.37
C VAL A 271 -52.49 16.06 -10.24
N SER A 272 -53.78 16.43 -10.37
CA SER A 272 -54.22 17.55 -11.21
C SER A 272 -53.73 18.91 -10.68
N LYS A 273 -53.41 18.98 -9.39
CA LYS A 273 -52.86 20.18 -8.72
C LYS A 273 -51.33 20.10 -8.52
N ASN A 274 -50.68 19.15 -9.16
CA ASN A 274 -49.24 18.91 -9.03
C ASN A 274 -48.75 18.50 -7.62
N TYR A 275 -49.64 17.89 -6.81
CA TYR A 275 -49.35 17.34 -5.51
C TYR A 275 -49.31 15.80 -5.54
N THR A 276 -48.51 15.25 -6.48
CA THR A 276 -48.41 13.80 -6.64
C THR A 276 -47.67 13.16 -5.46
N THR A 277 -48.24 12.13 -4.86
CA THR A 277 -47.53 11.28 -3.91
C THR A 277 -46.49 10.45 -4.66
N PRO A 278 -45.18 10.58 -4.37
CA PRO A 278 -44.15 9.85 -5.11
C PRO A 278 -44.19 8.36 -4.76
N PRO A 279 -44.08 7.45 -5.77
CA PRO A 279 -43.90 6.04 -5.51
C PRO A 279 -42.45 5.73 -5.07
N GLY A 280 -42.28 4.64 -4.32
CA GLY A 280 -40.95 4.18 -3.91
C GLY A 280 -40.92 3.67 -2.47
N LEU A 281 -39.71 3.32 -2.01
CA LEU A 281 -39.46 2.95 -0.62
C LEU A 281 -38.84 4.14 0.12
N PHE A 282 -39.42 4.45 1.25
CA PHE A 282 -39.03 5.58 2.08
C PHE A 282 -38.93 5.17 3.54
N GLU A 283 -38.03 5.81 4.27
CA GLU A 283 -37.97 5.72 5.71
C GLU A 283 -39.04 6.59 6.36
N LEU A 284 -39.59 6.12 7.50
CA LEU A 284 -40.51 6.93 8.28
C LEU A 284 -39.73 8.05 9.02
N TYR A 285 -39.83 9.26 8.51
CA TYR A 285 -39.05 10.40 9.00
C TYR A 285 -39.45 10.86 10.42
N TYR A 286 -40.75 10.99 10.69
CA TYR A 286 -41.27 11.37 12.00
C TYR A 286 -42.75 11.00 12.14
N LYS A 287 -43.21 10.99 13.36
CA LYS A 287 -44.62 10.84 13.73
C LYS A 287 -45.12 12.12 14.40
N GLN A 288 -46.25 12.63 13.96
CA GLN A 288 -46.86 13.81 14.55
C GLN A 288 -48.36 13.57 14.78
N LYS A 289 -48.82 13.80 16.01
CA LYS A 289 -50.23 13.76 16.35
C LYS A 289 -50.85 15.15 16.11
N ASP A 290 -52.12 15.18 15.71
CA ASP A 290 -52.94 16.39 15.57
C ASP A 290 -52.33 17.45 14.61
N ARG A 291 -51.68 17.03 13.54
CA ARG A 291 -51.17 17.92 12.48
C ARG A 291 -52.31 18.38 11.59
N VAL A 292 -52.47 19.71 11.43
CA VAL A 292 -53.31 20.31 10.41
C VAL A 292 -52.54 20.27 9.07
N LEU A 293 -53.15 19.69 8.03
CA LEU A 293 -52.61 19.59 6.69
C LEU A 293 -52.97 20.80 5.84
#